data_66813aa4a24ab71157d25ac0ac4b1f74
#
_entry.id   66813aa4a24ab71157d25ac0ac4b1f74
#
_cell.length_a   1.000
_cell.length_b   1.000
_cell.length_c   1.000
_cell.angle_alpha   90.00
_cell.angle_beta   90.00
_cell.angle_gamma   90.00
#
_symmetry.space_group_name_H-M   'P 1'
#
loop_
_entity.id
_entity.type
_entity.pdbx_description
1 polymer ?
#
loop_
_entity_poly.entity_id
_entity_poly.type
_entity_poly.pdbx_seq_one_letter_code
_entity_poly.pdbx_strand_id
1 'polypeptide(L)'
;MNQLDTAKRLAPAIQQSLRGSADAQTAQAYAWEFSFNGGAFSVYPVEAQGRNVIFRNAGDLRIVWDGESLIVIENMPGAFGRYEQGVEGEKRLDRWYSRVGAPVLRMACTPRRDWRLTEDRKGWRQECAGELEGRPVRGEHTVEFDGAGNIREIRSTLVPSVGPAVLRRLIG
;
A
#
# COMPACT_ATOMS: atom_id res chain seq x y z
N MET A 1 -25.68 -2.54 23.71
CA MET A 1 -24.47 -3.32 23.35
C MET A 1 -23.29 -2.34 23.28
N ASN A 2 -22.31 -2.51 24.14
CA ASN A 2 -21.26 -1.53 24.35
C ASN A 2 -20.21 -1.65 23.22
N GLN A 3 -19.76 -0.52 22.67
CA GLN A 3 -18.70 -0.48 21.61
C GLN A 3 -17.43 -1.23 22.01
N LEU A 4 -17.14 -1.32 23.29
CA LEU A 4 -16.04 -2.10 23.86
C LEU A 4 -16.19 -3.62 23.68
N ASP A 5 -17.43 -4.13 23.68
CA ASP A 5 -17.67 -5.56 23.48
C ASP A 5 -17.55 -5.97 22.00
N THR A 6 -17.85 -5.06 21.09
CA THR A 6 -17.67 -5.28 19.66
C THR A 6 -16.19 -5.30 19.30
N ALA A 7 -15.39 -4.41 19.87
CA ALA A 7 -13.93 -4.37 19.67
C ALA A 7 -13.23 -5.63 20.22
N LYS A 8 -13.67 -6.13 21.38
CA LYS A 8 -13.14 -7.37 21.97
C LYS A 8 -13.49 -8.64 21.18
N ARG A 9 -14.61 -8.64 20.45
CA ARG A 9 -15.02 -9.78 19.61
C ARG A 9 -14.35 -9.78 18.23
N LEU A 10 -13.99 -8.60 17.72
CA LEU A 10 -13.29 -8.45 16.43
C LEU A 10 -11.79 -8.76 16.55
N ALA A 11 -11.18 -8.48 17.70
CA ALA A 11 -9.75 -8.70 17.90
C ALA A 11 -9.29 -10.15 17.67
N PRO A 12 -9.99 -11.20 18.14
CA PRO A 12 -9.59 -12.59 17.87
C PRO A 12 -9.76 -13.00 16.42
N ALA A 13 -10.82 -12.54 15.75
CA ALA A 13 -11.07 -12.85 14.33
C ALA A 13 -10.03 -12.20 13.41
N ILE A 14 -9.65 -10.96 13.72
CA ILE A 14 -8.58 -10.25 13.04
C ILE A 14 -7.25 -10.96 13.28
N GLN A 15 -6.94 -11.34 14.52
CA GLN A 15 -5.73 -12.10 14.85
C GLN A 15 -5.67 -13.47 14.15
N GLN A 16 -6.77 -14.18 14.00
CA GLN A 16 -6.82 -15.44 13.26
C GLN A 16 -6.61 -15.27 11.76
N SER A 17 -7.20 -14.24 11.15
CA SER A 17 -6.99 -13.91 9.74
C SER A 17 -5.56 -13.45 9.45
N LEU A 18 -4.92 -12.82 10.43
CA LEU A 18 -3.56 -12.29 10.32
C LEU A 18 -2.47 -13.33 10.62
N ARG A 19 -2.80 -14.45 11.22
CA ARG A 19 -1.84 -15.54 11.55
C ARG A 19 -1.17 -16.18 10.34
N GLY A 20 -1.66 -15.93 9.12
CA GLY A 20 -1.03 -16.40 7.89
C GLY A 20 0.10 -15.52 7.35
N SER A 21 0.31 -14.32 7.92
CA SER A 21 1.35 -13.37 7.49
C SER A 21 1.96 -12.71 8.71
N ALA A 22 3.27 -12.95 8.94
CA ALA A 22 4.02 -12.28 10.01
C ALA A 22 3.93 -10.74 9.89
N ASP A 23 3.88 -10.24 8.66
CA ASP A 23 3.77 -8.84 8.33
C ASP A 23 2.47 -8.21 8.82
N ALA A 24 1.37 -8.95 8.74
CA ALA A 24 0.07 -8.45 9.16
C ALA A 24 -0.06 -8.37 10.69
N GLN A 25 0.55 -9.29 11.43
CA GLN A 25 0.63 -9.22 12.90
C GLN A 25 1.46 -8.02 13.34
N THR A 26 2.55 -7.75 12.64
CA THR A 26 3.42 -6.61 12.91
C THR A 26 2.73 -5.29 12.60
N ALA A 27 1.93 -5.22 11.53
CA ALA A 27 1.20 -4.01 11.16
C ALA A 27 0.30 -3.50 12.30
N GLN A 28 -0.29 -4.39 13.10
CA GLN A 28 -1.14 -4.00 14.25
C GLN A 28 -0.36 -3.46 15.45
N ALA A 29 0.93 -3.82 15.57
CA ALA A 29 1.74 -3.43 16.70
C ALA A 29 2.31 -2.00 16.61
N TYR A 30 2.21 -1.36 15.45
CA TYR A 30 2.84 -0.07 15.17
C TYR A 30 1.85 0.98 14.69
N ALA A 31 2.20 2.24 14.93
CA ALA A 31 1.58 3.38 14.27
C ALA A 31 2.15 3.53 12.85
N TRP A 32 1.32 3.98 11.92
CA TRP A 32 1.68 4.15 10.52
C TRP A 32 1.33 5.55 10.02
N GLU A 33 2.11 6.02 9.09
CA GLU A 33 1.88 7.27 8.38
C GLU A 33 1.81 7.00 6.88
N PHE A 34 0.82 7.57 6.23
CA PHE A 34 0.71 7.60 4.79
C PHE A 34 0.94 9.03 4.29
N SER A 35 1.84 9.20 3.34
CA SER A 35 2.11 10.49 2.71
C SER A 35 2.00 10.43 1.20
N PHE A 36 1.45 11.49 0.62
CA PHE A 36 1.32 11.66 -0.81
C PHE A 36 1.12 13.14 -1.14
N ASN A 37 1.79 13.63 -2.18
CA ASN A 37 1.62 14.98 -2.72
C ASN A 37 1.64 16.09 -1.65
N GLY A 38 2.61 16.01 -0.73
CA GLY A 38 2.78 17.01 0.34
C GLY A 38 1.83 16.87 1.54
N GLY A 39 0.87 15.94 1.49
CA GLY A 39 0.01 15.58 2.61
C GLY A 39 0.57 14.40 3.40
N ALA A 40 0.32 14.37 4.71
CA ALA A 40 0.65 13.25 5.57
C ALA A 40 -0.53 12.93 6.49
N PHE A 41 -0.84 11.65 6.63
CA PHE A 41 -2.01 11.15 7.36
C PHE A 41 -1.60 10.02 8.28
N SER A 42 -2.04 10.08 9.52
CA SER A 42 -1.99 8.92 10.41
C SER A 42 -2.99 7.88 9.91
N VAL A 43 -2.52 6.65 9.74
CA VAL A 43 -3.35 5.52 9.32
C VAL A 43 -3.14 4.35 10.28
N TYR A 44 -4.12 3.49 10.35
CA TYR A 44 -4.08 2.33 11.21
C TYR A 44 -4.75 1.13 10.53
N PRO A 45 -4.27 -0.08 10.76
CA PRO A 45 -4.89 -1.29 10.24
C PRO A 45 -6.21 -1.54 10.98
N VAL A 46 -7.30 -1.63 10.24
CA VAL A 46 -8.65 -1.77 10.83
C VAL A 46 -9.29 -3.12 10.51
N GLU A 47 -8.88 -3.75 9.41
CA GLU A 47 -9.53 -4.94 8.91
C GLU A 47 -8.52 -5.81 8.17
N ALA A 48 -8.74 -7.13 8.22
CA ALA A 48 -8.06 -8.09 7.38
C ALA A 48 -9.07 -8.91 6.60
N GLN A 49 -8.82 -9.08 5.30
CA GLN A 49 -9.61 -9.91 4.41
C GLN A 49 -8.67 -10.90 3.72
N GLY A 50 -8.63 -12.16 4.21
CA GLY A 50 -7.66 -13.13 3.74
C GLY A 50 -6.23 -12.67 4.01
N ARG A 51 -5.46 -12.43 2.94
CA ARG A 51 -4.08 -11.89 3.00
C ARG A 51 -4.01 -10.37 3.03
N ASN A 52 -5.13 -9.70 2.78
CA ASN A 52 -5.16 -8.25 2.65
C ASN A 52 -5.28 -7.58 4.01
N VAL A 53 -4.50 -6.54 4.21
CA VAL A 53 -4.62 -5.63 5.35
C VAL A 53 -5.15 -4.30 4.86
N ILE A 54 -6.20 -3.82 5.51
CA ILE A 54 -6.84 -2.55 5.16
C ILE A 54 -6.44 -1.51 6.20
N PHE A 55 -5.80 -0.45 5.72
CA PHE A 55 -5.49 0.74 6.50
C PHE A 55 -6.52 1.83 6.24
N ARG A 56 -6.89 2.55 7.27
CA ARG A 56 -7.76 3.71 7.20
C ARG A 56 -7.22 4.86 8.04
N ASN A 57 -7.63 6.08 7.69
CA ASN A 57 -7.48 7.24 8.56
C ASN A 57 -8.81 7.57 9.27
N ALA A 58 -8.89 8.71 9.95
CA ALA A 58 -10.12 9.21 10.56
C ALA A 58 -11.19 9.65 9.53
N GLY A 59 -10.80 9.85 8.27
CA GLY A 59 -11.68 10.17 7.13
C GLY A 59 -11.98 8.95 6.27
N ASP A 60 -12.05 9.17 4.96
CA ASP A 60 -12.46 8.16 3.98
C ASP A 60 -11.29 7.43 3.30
N LEU A 61 -10.06 7.78 3.61
CA LEU A 61 -8.88 7.15 3.02
C LEU A 61 -8.88 5.65 3.31
N ARG A 62 -8.72 4.86 2.26
CA ARG A 62 -8.62 3.41 2.34
C ARG A 62 -7.42 2.93 1.53
N ILE A 63 -6.56 2.18 2.18
CA ILE A 63 -5.36 1.59 1.61
C ILE A 63 -5.43 0.09 1.82
N VAL A 64 -5.26 -0.68 0.76
CA VAL A 64 -5.23 -2.15 0.83
C VAL A 64 -3.83 -2.64 0.47
N TRP A 65 -3.29 -3.45 1.34
CA TRP A 65 -2.04 -4.16 1.16
C TRP A 65 -2.26 -5.66 1.16
N ASP A 66 -1.73 -6.38 0.16
CA ASP A 66 -1.97 -7.82 -0.03
C ASP A 66 -0.92 -8.73 0.64
N GLY A 67 -0.07 -8.18 1.47
CA GLY A 67 1.08 -8.87 2.07
C GLY A 67 2.38 -8.65 1.30
N GLU A 68 2.30 -8.07 0.11
CA GLU A 68 3.45 -7.86 -0.77
C GLU A 68 3.47 -6.49 -1.45
N SER A 69 2.30 -5.91 -1.73
CA SER A 69 2.15 -4.63 -2.43
C SER A 69 0.97 -3.84 -1.91
N LEU A 70 1.01 -2.53 -2.10
CA LEU A 70 -0.20 -1.72 -2.09
C LEU A 70 -0.98 -2.02 -3.36
N ILE A 71 -2.20 -2.52 -3.22
CA ILE A 71 -3.03 -2.91 -4.36
C ILE A 71 -4.20 -1.98 -4.62
N VAL A 72 -4.65 -1.24 -3.61
CA VAL A 72 -5.71 -0.23 -3.75
C VAL A 72 -5.41 0.95 -2.86
N ILE A 73 -5.58 2.16 -3.39
CA ILE A 73 -5.63 3.40 -2.61
C ILE A 73 -6.80 4.20 -3.14
N GLU A 74 -7.74 4.55 -2.29
CA GLU A 74 -8.93 5.29 -2.67
C GLU A 74 -9.33 6.35 -1.63
N ASN A 75 -10.12 7.32 -2.08
CA ASN A 75 -10.61 8.43 -1.27
C ASN A 75 -9.50 9.30 -0.67
N MET A 76 -8.44 9.50 -1.43
CA MET A 76 -7.40 10.44 -1.05
C MET A 76 -7.92 11.88 -1.12
N PRO A 77 -7.52 12.73 -0.18
CA PRO A 77 -7.81 14.16 -0.27
C PRO A 77 -7.25 14.78 -1.55
N GLY A 78 -8.03 15.65 -2.20
CA GLY A 78 -7.62 16.34 -3.43
C GLY A 78 -8.24 15.75 -4.69
N ALA A 79 -7.56 15.91 -5.83
CA ALA A 79 -8.04 15.52 -7.16
C ALA A 79 -7.79 14.06 -7.54
N PHE A 80 -7.10 13.32 -6.70
CA PHE A 80 -6.81 11.91 -6.92
C PHE A 80 -8.06 11.06 -6.70
N GLY A 81 -8.38 10.20 -7.63
CA GLY A 81 -9.52 9.31 -7.53
C GLY A 81 -9.18 7.98 -6.87
N ARG A 82 -8.52 7.11 -7.60
CA ARG A 82 -8.21 5.75 -7.16
C ARG A 82 -6.95 5.22 -7.83
N TYR A 83 -6.16 4.50 -7.07
CA TYR A 83 -5.08 3.68 -7.56
C TYR A 83 -5.42 2.20 -7.37
N GLU A 84 -5.08 1.37 -8.33
CA GLU A 84 -5.28 -0.06 -8.27
C GLU A 84 -4.13 -0.78 -8.96
N GLN A 85 -3.59 -1.82 -8.31
CA GLN A 85 -2.69 -2.78 -8.95
C GLN A 85 -3.43 -4.11 -9.10
N GLY A 86 -3.48 -4.62 -10.33
CA GLY A 86 -4.13 -5.88 -10.66
C GLY A 86 -3.23 -6.77 -11.50
N VAL A 87 -3.73 -7.95 -11.80
CA VAL A 87 -3.08 -8.91 -12.70
C VAL A 87 -3.97 -9.07 -13.94
N GLU A 88 -3.36 -8.92 -15.11
CA GLU A 88 -4.00 -9.17 -16.40
C GLU A 88 -3.13 -10.16 -17.18
N GLY A 89 -3.58 -11.41 -17.26
CA GLY A 89 -2.75 -12.51 -17.73
C GLY A 89 -1.58 -12.77 -16.78
N GLU A 90 -0.34 -12.73 -17.28
CA GLU A 90 0.89 -12.87 -16.48
C GLU A 90 1.50 -11.53 -16.06
N LYS A 91 0.89 -10.41 -16.47
CA LYS A 91 1.41 -9.07 -16.23
C LYS A 91 0.70 -8.41 -15.04
N ARG A 92 1.48 -7.75 -14.21
CA ARG A 92 0.95 -6.81 -13.22
C ARG A 92 0.78 -5.44 -13.88
N LEU A 93 -0.39 -4.85 -13.68
CA LEU A 93 -0.75 -3.56 -14.22
C LEU A 93 -1.12 -2.60 -13.10
N ASP A 94 -0.49 -1.44 -13.11
CA ASP A 94 -0.89 -0.30 -12.31
C ASP A 94 -1.89 0.52 -13.09
N ARG A 95 -2.99 0.87 -12.45
CA ARG A 95 -4.03 1.75 -13.00
C ARG A 95 -4.28 2.90 -12.05
N TRP A 96 -4.29 4.07 -12.60
CA TRP A 96 -4.74 5.25 -11.88
C TRP A 96 -6.02 5.78 -12.51
N TYR A 97 -7.00 6.03 -11.67
CA TYR A 97 -8.30 6.53 -12.06
C TYR A 97 -8.49 7.97 -11.59
N SER A 98 -9.04 8.82 -12.44
CA SER A 98 -9.57 10.12 -12.02
C SER A 98 -10.87 9.93 -11.24
N ARG A 99 -11.39 11.01 -10.64
CA ARG A 99 -12.70 10.97 -9.98
C ARG A 99 -13.86 10.59 -10.92
N VAL A 100 -13.68 10.68 -12.22
CA VAL A 100 -14.69 10.39 -13.23
C VAL A 100 -14.78 8.91 -13.60
N GLY A 101 -13.96 8.06 -13.00
CA GLY A 101 -14.10 6.60 -13.08
C GLY A 101 -13.40 5.91 -14.24
N ALA A 102 -12.82 6.62 -15.21
CA ALA A 102 -12.00 6.02 -16.27
C ALA A 102 -10.52 5.97 -15.87
N PRO A 103 -9.77 4.91 -16.24
CA PRO A 103 -8.33 4.89 -16.03
C PRO A 103 -7.65 5.93 -16.94
N VAL A 104 -6.92 6.86 -16.33
CA VAL A 104 -6.15 7.89 -17.06
C VAL A 104 -4.70 7.49 -17.28
N LEU A 105 -4.19 6.57 -16.50
CA LEU A 105 -2.83 6.05 -16.63
C LEU A 105 -2.84 4.53 -16.39
N ARG A 106 -2.11 3.82 -17.25
CA ARG A 106 -1.83 2.39 -17.09
C ARG A 106 -0.33 2.17 -17.21
N MET A 107 0.24 1.44 -16.28
CA MET A 107 1.64 1.05 -16.32
C MET A 107 1.77 -0.46 -16.17
N ALA A 108 2.56 -1.07 -17.04
CA ALA A 108 2.93 -2.48 -16.93
C ALA A 108 4.16 -2.61 -16.03
N CYS A 109 4.10 -3.49 -15.06
CA CYS A 109 5.15 -3.67 -14.08
C CYS A 109 5.94 -4.96 -14.33
N THR A 110 7.26 -4.89 -14.16
CA THR A 110 8.14 -6.05 -14.21
C THR A 110 7.97 -6.93 -12.97
N PRO A 111 8.44 -8.19 -12.97
CA PRO A 111 8.54 -8.98 -11.76
C PRO A 111 9.38 -8.28 -10.69
N ARG A 112 9.07 -8.55 -9.44
CA ARG A 112 9.84 -8.04 -8.30
C ARG A 112 11.25 -8.56 -8.31
N ARG A 113 12.18 -7.70 -7.87
CA ARG A 113 13.58 -8.05 -7.67
C ARG A 113 13.97 -7.79 -6.24
N ASP A 114 14.75 -8.70 -5.66
CA ASP A 114 15.35 -8.48 -4.36
C ASP A 114 16.27 -7.26 -4.42
N TRP A 115 16.16 -6.41 -3.41
CA TRP A 115 16.93 -5.20 -3.30
C TRP A 115 17.58 -5.09 -1.93
N ARG A 116 18.88 -5.01 -1.92
CA ARG A 116 19.67 -4.87 -0.70
C ARG A 116 20.09 -3.42 -0.53
N LEU A 117 19.53 -2.78 0.47
CA LEU A 117 19.80 -1.37 0.77
C LEU A 117 21.07 -1.20 1.61
N THR A 118 21.23 -2.06 2.62
CA THR A 118 22.40 -2.16 3.50
C THR A 118 22.50 -3.60 4.00
N GLU A 119 23.53 -3.93 4.80
CA GLU A 119 23.65 -5.26 5.39
C GLU A 119 22.44 -5.64 6.25
N ASP A 120 21.86 -4.66 6.96
CA ASP A 120 20.74 -4.85 7.88
C ASP A 120 19.36 -4.53 7.28
N ARG A 121 19.32 -4.01 6.05
CA ARG A 121 18.10 -3.56 5.39
C ARG A 121 17.93 -4.25 4.04
N LYS A 122 16.89 -5.03 3.94
CA LYS A 122 16.51 -5.75 2.74
C LYS A 122 15.18 -5.22 2.20
N GLY A 123 14.93 -5.45 0.96
CA GLY A 123 13.67 -5.09 0.36
C GLY A 123 13.51 -5.73 -1.00
N TRP A 124 12.47 -5.32 -1.70
CA TRP A 124 12.29 -5.63 -3.10
C TRP A 124 11.91 -4.38 -3.88
N ARG A 125 12.13 -4.43 -5.17
CA ARG A 125 11.85 -3.36 -6.12
C ARG A 125 11.12 -3.92 -7.34
N GLN A 126 10.19 -3.14 -7.84
CA GLN A 126 9.44 -3.41 -9.07
C GLN A 126 9.40 -2.14 -9.92
N GLU A 127 9.71 -2.27 -11.19
CA GLU A 127 9.69 -1.15 -12.14
C GLU A 127 8.44 -1.23 -13.00
N CYS A 128 7.82 -0.07 -13.25
CA CYS A 128 6.63 0.06 -14.06
C CYS A 128 6.87 1.07 -15.19
N ALA A 129 6.29 0.82 -16.35
CA ALA A 129 6.38 1.71 -17.51
C ALA A 129 5.04 1.79 -18.25
N GLY A 130 4.74 2.95 -18.77
CA GLY A 130 3.51 3.21 -19.51
C GLY A 130 3.61 4.49 -20.31
N GLU A 131 2.46 4.98 -20.73
CA GLU A 131 2.34 6.25 -21.47
C GLU A 131 1.28 7.13 -20.82
N LEU A 132 1.58 8.41 -20.74
CA LEU A 132 0.65 9.46 -20.33
C LEU A 132 0.65 10.53 -21.42
N GLU A 133 -0.49 10.78 -22.04
CA GLU A 133 -0.67 11.74 -23.12
C GLU A 133 0.34 11.54 -24.28
N GLY A 134 0.58 10.27 -24.66
CA GLY A 134 1.51 9.89 -25.70
C GLY A 134 2.99 9.98 -25.35
N ARG A 135 3.33 10.30 -24.10
CA ARG A 135 4.71 10.37 -23.61
C ARG A 135 5.04 9.18 -22.73
N PRO A 136 6.20 8.56 -22.89
CA PRO A 136 6.63 7.48 -22.01
C PRO A 136 6.81 7.98 -20.58
N VAL A 137 6.25 7.24 -19.62
CA VAL A 137 6.39 7.49 -18.19
C VAL A 137 6.87 6.24 -17.48
N ARG A 138 7.57 6.43 -16.37
CA ARG A 138 8.08 5.35 -15.54
C ARG A 138 7.69 5.57 -14.08
N GLY A 139 7.55 4.47 -13.37
CA GLY A 139 7.33 4.45 -11.94
C GLY A 139 8.00 3.25 -11.31
N GLU A 140 7.96 3.19 -10.02
CA GLU A 140 8.50 2.06 -9.26
C GLU A 140 7.74 1.84 -7.97
N HIS A 141 7.79 0.59 -7.50
CA HIS A 141 7.36 0.19 -6.17
C HIS A 141 8.55 -0.38 -5.42
N THR A 142 8.72 0.03 -4.20
CA THR A 142 9.74 -0.52 -3.30
C THR A 142 9.12 -0.88 -1.97
N VAL A 143 9.57 -1.99 -1.39
CA VAL A 143 9.26 -2.37 -0.01
C VAL A 143 10.56 -2.60 0.72
N GLU A 144 10.66 -2.01 1.87
CA GLU A 144 11.80 -2.11 2.76
C GLU A 144 11.42 -2.83 4.04
N PHE A 145 12.23 -3.81 4.41
CA PHE A 145 12.11 -4.57 5.66
C PHE A 145 13.21 -4.16 6.64
N ASP A 146 12.92 -4.24 7.92
CA ASP A 146 13.92 -4.11 8.97
C ASP A 146 14.74 -5.39 9.13
N GLY A 147 15.72 -5.39 10.06
CA GLY A 147 16.59 -6.56 10.32
C GLY A 147 15.84 -7.80 10.83
N ALA A 148 14.63 -7.63 11.37
CA ALA A 148 13.76 -8.72 11.82
C ALA A 148 12.82 -9.25 10.72
N GLY A 149 12.88 -8.67 9.52
CA GLY A 149 12.03 -9.05 8.39
C GLY A 149 10.63 -8.43 8.40
N ASN A 150 10.40 -7.42 9.25
CA ASN A 150 9.12 -6.70 9.31
C ASN A 150 9.12 -5.53 8.34
N ILE A 151 7.99 -5.23 7.71
CA ILE A 151 7.87 -4.08 6.82
C ILE A 151 8.12 -2.79 7.60
N ARG A 152 8.96 -1.97 7.02
CA ARG A 152 9.31 -0.65 7.51
C ARG A 152 8.70 0.46 6.67
N GLU A 153 8.81 0.35 5.34
CA GLU A 153 8.33 1.36 4.41
C GLU A 153 7.90 0.72 3.10
N ILE A 154 6.78 1.18 2.58
CA ILE A 154 6.32 0.88 1.23
C ILE A 154 6.27 2.21 0.47
N ARG A 155 6.89 2.25 -0.69
CA ARG A 155 6.96 3.43 -1.54
C ARG A 155 6.46 3.06 -2.94
N SER A 156 5.46 3.77 -3.42
CA SER A 156 4.81 3.45 -4.70
C SER A 156 4.59 4.69 -5.54
N THR A 157 5.04 4.66 -6.78
CA THR A 157 4.68 5.69 -7.76
C THR A 157 3.24 5.46 -8.20
N LEU A 158 2.34 6.36 -7.84
CA LEU A 158 0.94 6.32 -8.26
C LEU A 158 0.76 7.12 -9.55
N VAL A 159 1.28 8.34 -9.55
CA VAL A 159 1.31 9.24 -10.69
C VAL A 159 2.75 9.73 -10.85
N PRO A 160 3.42 9.46 -11.97
CA PRO A 160 4.85 9.74 -12.13
C PRO A 160 5.24 11.20 -11.90
N SER A 161 4.34 12.15 -12.18
CA SER A 161 4.60 13.59 -12.04
C SER A 161 4.44 14.14 -10.62
N VAL A 162 3.89 13.36 -9.69
CA VAL A 162 3.48 13.85 -8.37
C VAL A 162 4.40 13.36 -7.24
N GLY A 163 5.24 12.42 -7.51
CA GLY A 163 6.08 11.76 -6.51
C GLY A 163 5.42 10.54 -5.90
N PRO A 164 6.14 9.80 -5.06
CA PRO A 164 5.66 8.53 -4.52
C PRO A 164 4.65 8.71 -3.40
N ALA A 165 3.71 7.77 -3.31
CA ALA A 165 2.98 7.51 -2.08
C ALA A 165 3.86 6.67 -1.16
N VAL A 166 3.89 7.02 0.12
CA VAL A 166 4.73 6.34 1.12
C VAL A 166 3.86 5.90 2.31
N LEU A 167 3.83 4.60 2.56
CA LEU A 167 3.26 4.03 3.78
C LEU A 167 4.43 3.61 4.68
N ARG A 168 4.57 4.27 5.80
CA ARG A 168 5.72 4.12 6.68
C ARG A 168 5.31 3.78 8.10
N ARG A 169 6.00 2.81 8.68
CA ARG A 169 5.91 2.52 10.11
C ARG A 169 6.60 3.64 10.90
N LEU A 170 5.89 4.18 11.87
CA LEU A 170 6.45 5.16 12.79
C LEU A 170 7.23 4.42 13.88
N ILE A 171 8.46 4.84 14.10
CA ILE A 171 9.29 4.34 15.18
C ILE A 171 8.87 5.07 16.45
N GLY A 172 8.26 4.34 17.34
CA GLY A 172 7.92 4.81 18.68
C GLY A 172 9.09 4.67 19.63
#